data_14b3a93d4e60ef7aa305f6efde0e0219
#
_entry.id   14b3a93d4e60ef7aa305f6efde0e0219
#
_cell.length_a   1.000
_cell.length_b   1.000
_cell.length_c   1.000
_cell.angle_alpha   90.00
_cell.angle_beta   90.00
_cell.angle_gamma   90.00
#
_symmetry.space_group_name_H-M   'P 1'
#
loop_
_entity.id
_entity.type
_entity.pdbx_description
1 polymer ?
#
loop_
_entity_poly.entity_id
_entity_poly.type
_entity_poly.pdbx_seq_one_letter_code
_entity_poly.pdbx_strand_id
1 'polypeptide(L)'
;ARADAALLDDLINDIQFMPGDALKSINDSVKLTAETAPDANNLLRQYVAFASQRAAGHLNDELKGAWAARTVQMKAQVKRQEEVAREIFNRRMHSVEQALKVAQQHNISRSETDIPPDQLPDSELFLLGRPMLQARLENLQAVGPQYDLDYDQSRAMLTTLNVGPTLDPRFQTYRY
;
A
#
# COMPACT_ATOMS: atom_id res chain seq x y z
N ALA A 1 44.13 -23.04 5.30
CA ALA A 1 43.82 -21.64 4.98
C ALA A 1 44.42 -21.16 3.64
N ARG A 2 45.74 -21.39 3.36
CA ARG A 2 46.35 -21.02 2.06
C ARG A 2 45.94 -21.96 0.91
N ALA A 3 45.82 -23.26 1.16
CA ALA A 3 45.37 -24.23 0.18
C ALA A 3 43.90 -24.01 -0.21
N ASP A 4 43.06 -23.61 0.74
CA ASP A 4 41.65 -23.34 0.50
C ASP A 4 41.42 -22.04 -0.32
N ALA A 5 42.29 -21.04 -0.11
CA ALA A 5 42.26 -19.80 -0.90
C ALA A 5 42.69 -20.00 -2.36
N ALA A 6 43.73 -20.84 -2.59
CA ALA A 6 44.18 -21.19 -3.95
C ALA A 6 43.14 -22.03 -4.70
N LEU A 7 42.48 -22.97 -4.03
CA LEU A 7 41.37 -23.73 -4.58
C LEU A 7 40.16 -22.86 -4.94
N LEU A 8 39.86 -21.86 -4.12
CA LEU A 8 38.80 -20.89 -4.39
C LEU A 8 39.14 -19.99 -5.60
N ASP A 9 40.39 -19.53 -5.72
CA ASP A 9 40.81 -18.69 -6.83
C ASP A 9 40.81 -19.48 -8.15
N ASP A 10 41.25 -20.75 -8.14
CA ASP A 10 41.17 -21.63 -9.32
C ASP A 10 39.74 -21.88 -9.72
N LEU A 11 38.83 -22.09 -8.76
CA LEU A 11 37.40 -22.32 -9.00
C LEU A 11 36.70 -21.08 -9.56
N ILE A 12 37.07 -19.88 -9.10
CA ILE A 12 36.57 -18.61 -9.62
C ILE A 12 37.02 -18.37 -11.05
N ASN A 13 38.25 -18.73 -11.38
CA ASN A 13 38.81 -18.59 -12.74
C ASN A 13 38.16 -19.58 -13.73
N ASP A 14 37.74 -20.74 -13.27
CA ASP A 14 37.09 -21.77 -14.08
C ASP A 14 35.57 -21.53 -14.31
N ILE A 15 34.98 -20.59 -13.60
CA ILE A 15 33.59 -20.19 -13.76
C ILE A 15 33.50 -18.99 -14.71
N GLN A 16 32.84 -19.16 -15.84
CA GLN A 16 32.56 -18.09 -16.80
C GLN A 16 31.07 -17.74 -16.78
N PHE A 17 30.78 -16.49 -16.49
CA PHE A 17 29.44 -15.93 -16.63
C PHE A 17 29.28 -15.35 -18.03
N MET A 18 28.26 -15.79 -18.75
CA MET A 18 27.90 -15.27 -20.05
C MET A 18 26.55 -14.57 -19.93
N PRO A 19 26.54 -13.22 -20.01
CA PRO A 19 25.29 -12.47 -19.95
C PRO A 19 24.41 -12.79 -21.15
N GLY A 20 23.12 -12.89 -20.92
CA GLY A 20 22.12 -13.07 -21.96
C GLY A 20 21.90 -11.81 -22.77
N ASP A 21 21.17 -11.94 -23.87
CA ASP A 21 20.71 -10.83 -24.71
C ASP A 21 19.19 -10.86 -24.78
N ALA A 22 18.55 -9.92 -24.10
CA ALA A 22 17.08 -9.83 -24.06
C ALA A 22 16.46 -9.60 -25.46
N LEU A 23 17.17 -8.94 -26.37
CA LEU A 23 16.72 -8.70 -27.75
C LEU A 23 16.75 -9.98 -28.61
N LYS A 24 17.62 -10.91 -28.26
CA LYS A 24 17.75 -12.20 -28.96
C LYS A 24 17.12 -13.36 -28.21
N SER A 25 16.42 -13.10 -27.12
CA SER A 25 15.85 -14.13 -26.22
C SER A 25 16.91 -15.12 -25.70
N ILE A 26 18.16 -14.65 -25.52
CA ILE A 26 19.24 -15.43 -24.97
C ILE A 26 19.28 -15.18 -23.45
N ASN A 27 19.15 -16.23 -22.66
CA ASN A 27 19.22 -16.17 -21.21
C ASN A 27 20.68 -16.09 -20.74
N ASP A 28 20.88 -15.52 -19.55
CA ASP A 28 22.15 -15.60 -18.86
C ASP A 28 22.58 -17.06 -18.66
N SER A 29 23.85 -17.34 -18.82
CA SER A 29 24.37 -18.69 -18.65
C SER A 29 25.69 -18.69 -17.89
N VAL A 30 25.96 -19.82 -17.21
CA VAL A 30 27.18 -20.03 -16.45
C VAL A 30 27.86 -21.31 -16.98
N LYS A 31 29.13 -21.19 -17.30
CA LYS A 31 29.98 -22.31 -17.75
C LYS A 31 31.05 -22.57 -16.71
N LEU A 32 31.24 -23.83 -16.35
CA LEU A 32 32.33 -24.30 -15.50
C LEU A 32 33.20 -25.30 -16.26
N THR A 33 34.51 -25.16 -16.14
CA THR A 33 35.51 -26.10 -16.68
C THR A 33 36.15 -26.87 -15.52
N ALA A 34 36.22 -28.21 -15.57
CA ALA A 34 36.85 -29.03 -14.59
C ALA A 34 37.54 -30.26 -15.25
N GLU A 35 38.42 -30.92 -14.50
CA GLU A 35 39.24 -32.04 -15.03
C GLU A 35 38.38 -33.26 -15.45
N THR A 36 37.25 -33.51 -14.80
CA THR A 36 36.34 -34.59 -15.18
C THR A 36 34.90 -34.06 -15.41
N ALA A 37 34.23 -34.59 -16.43
CA ALA A 37 32.87 -34.16 -16.78
C ALA A 37 31.82 -34.43 -15.66
N PRO A 38 31.82 -35.56 -14.92
CA PRO A 38 30.93 -35.80 -13.80
C PRO A 38 31.10 -34.79 -12.66
N ASP A 39 32.36 -34.49 -12.30
CA ASP A 39 32.67 -33.54 -11.22
C ASP A 39 32.31 -32.12 -11.59
N ALA A 40 32.60 -31.72 -12.84
CA ALA A 40 32.20 -30.42 -13.36
C ALA A 40 30.66 -30.21 -13.27
N ASN A 41 29.90 -31.22 -13.69
CA ASN A 41 28.43 -31.12 -13.65
C ASN A 41 27.88 -31.04 -12.22
N ASN A 42 28.44 -31.87 -11.33
CA ASN A 42 28.02 -31.90 -9.92
C ASN A 42 28.35 -30.57 -9.20
N LEU A 43 29.58 -30.07 -9.40
CA LEU A 43 30.03 -28.81 -8.83
C LEU A 43 29.23 -27.60 -9.38
N LEU A 44 28.99 -27.57 -10.70
CA LEU A 44 28.17 -26.56 -11.33
C LEU A 44 26.73 -26.55 -10.75
N ARG A 45 26.13 -27.72 -10.60
CA ARG A 45 24.79 -27.84 -10.01
C ARG A 45 24.73 -27.32 -8.57
N GLN A 46 25.72 -27.66 -7.76
CA GLN A 46 25.81 -27.18 -6.38
C GLN A 46 26.02 -25.67 -6.32
N TYR A 47 26.87 -25.11 -7.16
CA TYR A 47 27.12 -23.69 -7.25
C TYR A 47 25.86 -22.93 -7.68
N VAL A 48 25.20 -23.39 -8.75
CA VAL A 48 23.98 -22.76 -9.26
C VAL A 48 22.84 -22.87 -8.23
N ALA A 49 22.71 -24.00 -7.53
CA ALA A 49 21.72 -24.15 -6.47
C ALA A 49 21.97 -23.19 -5.30
N PHE A 50 23.23 -23.04 -4.88
CA PHE A 50 23.63 -22.10 -3.83
C PHE A 50 23.38 -20.64 -4.25
N ALA A 51 23.80 -20.28 -5.45
CA ALA A 51 23.59 -18.94 -5.99
C ALA A 51 22.07 -18.60 -6.12
N SER A 52 21.28 -19.56 -6.59
CA SER A 52 19.83 -19.43 -6.68
C SER A 52 19.17 -19.25 -5.31
N GLN A 53 19.57 -20.04 -4.32
CA GLN A 53 19.04 -19.92 -2.96
C GLN A 53 19.37 -18.55 -2.36
N ARG A 54 20.58 -18.05 -2.58
CA ARG A 54 20.99 -16.73 -2.11
C ARG A 54 20.24 -15.61 -2.82
N ALA A 55 20.06 -15.73 -4.16
CA ALA A 55 19.28 -14.77 -4.94
C ALA A 55 17.81 -14.76 -4.52
N ALA A 56 17.20 -15.94 -4.30
CA ALA A 56 15.82 -16.04 -3.81
C ALA A 56 15.66 -15.42 -2.42
N GLY A 57 16.63 -15.62 -1.53
CA GLY A 57 16.64 -14.98 -0.22
C GLY A 57 16.68 -13.47 -0.33
N HIS A 58 17.55 -12.92 -1.17
CA HIS A 58 17.67 -11.48 -1.39
C HIS A 58 16.40 -10.89 -2.00
N LEU A 59 15.83 -11.49 -3.02
CA LEU A 59 14.57 -11.07 -3.63
C LEU A 59 13.40 -11.11 -2.63
N ASN A 60 13.35 -12.13 -1.78
CA ASN A 60 12.34 -12.22 -0.73
C ASN A 60 12.48 -11.09 0.29
N ASP A 61 13.69 -10.73 0.68
CA ASP A 61 13.94 -9.63 1.63
C ASP A 61 13.61 -8.27 1.01
N GLU A 62 13.94 -8.07 -0.26
CA GLU A 62 13.53 -6.86 -1.01
C GLU A 62 12.01 -6.77 -1.12
N LEU A 63 11.33 -7.87 -1.42
CA LEU A 63 9.87 -7.91 -1.51
C LEU A 63 9.23 -7.60 -0.15
N LYS A 64 9.74 -8.16 0.95
CA LYS A 64 9.28 -7.82 2.30
C LYS A 64 9.45 -6.34 2.61
N GLY A 65 10.60 -5.77 2.27
CA GLY A 65 10.91 -4.36 2.48
C GLY A 65 9.96 -3.45 1.68
N ALA A 66 9.76 -3.74 0.40
CA ALA A 66 8.85 -3.00 -0.47
C ALA A 66 7.39 -3.11 0.01
N TRP A 67 6.98 -4.29 0.44
CA TRP A 67 5.64 -4.52 0.99
C TRP A 67 5.41 -3.74 2.29
N ALA A 68 6.37 -3.77 3.20
CA ALA A 68 6.33 -3.01 4.44
C ALA A 68 6.24 -1.51 4.19
N ALA A 69 7.06 -0.98 3.27
CA ALA A 69 7.01 0.43 2.88
C ALA A 69 5.64 0.82 2.30
N ARG A 70 5.07 -0.02 1.41
CA ARG A 70 3.74 0.20 0.85
C ARG A 70 2.65 0.19 1.91
N THR A 71 2.76 -0.71 2.90
CA THR A 71 1.82 -0.78 4.03
C THR A 71 1.87 0.49 4.87
N VAL A 72 3.06 1.01 5.16
CA VAL A 72 3.22 2.29 5.91
C VAL A 72 2.60 3.45 5.13
N GLN A 73 2.85 3.55 3.82
CA GLN A 73 2.26 4.59 2.97
C GLN A 73 0.73 4.52 2.97
N MET A 74 0.17 3.32 2.83
CA MET A 74 -1.28 3.13 2.79
C MET A 74 -1.93 3.46 4.14
N LYS A 75 -1.31 3.08 5.26
CA LYS A 75 -1.76 3.49 6.60
C LYS A 75 -1.79 5.00 6.75
N ALA A 76 -0.75 5.70 6.30
CA ALA A 76 -0.69 7.15 6.34
C ALA A 76 -1.76 7.79 5.44
N GLN A 77 -2.04 7.22 4.28
CA GLN A 77 -3.09 7.69 3.38
C GLN A 77 -4.49 7.54 3.99
N VAL A 78 -4.82 6.37 4.54
CA VAL A 78 -6.09 6.12 5.23
C VAL A 78 -6.27 7.11 6.38
N LYS A 79 -5.23 7.30 7.19
CA LYS A 79 -5.27 8.26 8.30
C LYS A 79 -5.55 9.70 7.84
N ARG A 80 -4.90 10.14 6.77
CA ARG A 80 -5.16 11.48 6.19
C ARG A 80 -6.61 11.61 5.71
N GLN A 81 -7.15 10.59 5.05
CA GLN A 81 -8.55 10.58 4.59
C GLN A 81 -9.53 10.63 5.77
N GLU A 82 -9.24 9.92 6.85
CA GLU A 82 -10.04 9.97 8.09
C GLU A 82 -10.00 11.36 8.74
N GLU A 83 -8.84 12.00 8.78
CA GLU A 83 -8.69 13.36 9.33
C GLU A 83 -9.45 14.39 8.49
N VAL A 84 -9.38 14.30 7.15
CA VAL A 84 -10.13 15.18 6.25
C VAL A 84 -11.63 14.98 6.42
N ALA A 85 -12.11 13.74 6.47
CA ALA A 85 -13.53 13.45 6.68
C ALA A 85 -14.02 13.99 8.02
N ARG A 86 -13.22 13.87 9.08
CA ARG A 86 -13.54 14.42 10.42
C ARG A 86 -13.60 15.95 10.40
N GLU A 87 -12.67 16.60 9.72
CA GLU A 87 -12.65 18.05 9.59
C GLU A 87 -13.89 18.57 8.85
N ILE A 88 -14.29 17.92 7.75
CA ILE A 88 -15.51 18.24 7.01
C ILE A 88 -16.74 18.04 7.91
N PHE A 89 -16.79 16.94 8.64
CA PHE A 89 -17.88 16.65 9.58
C PHE A 89 -17.98 17.73 10.67
N ASN A 90 -16.88 18.07 11.33
CA ASN A 90 -16.84 19.09 12.38
C ASN A 90 -17.29 20.45 11.85
N ARG A 91 -16.89 20.81 10.63
CA ARG A 91 -17.31 22.07 9.98
C ARG A 91 -18.81 22.08 9.71
N ARG A 92 -19.38 20.98 9.20
CA ARG A 92 -20.83 20.84 9.00
C ARG A 92 -21.61 20.94 10.31
N MET A 93 -21.13 20.23 11.33
CA MET A 93 -21.72 20.30 12.68
C MET A 93 -21.75 21.72 13.19
N HIS A 94 -20.62 22.42 13.11
CA HIS A 94 -20.51 23.80 13.57
C HIS A 94 -21.44 24.74 12.81
N SER A 95 -21.55 24.61 11.47
CA SER A 95 -22.46 25.40 10.66
C SER A 95 -23.92 25.21 11.09
N VAL A 96 -24.34 23.97 11.32
CA VAL A 96 -25.72 23.68 11.76
C VAL A 96 -25.97 24.17 13.18
N GLU A 97 -25.01 24.01 14.10
CA GLU A 97 -25.12 24.54 15.47
C GLU A 97 -25.25 26.05 15.49
N GLN A 98 -24.46 26.77 14.68
CA GLN A 98 -24.56 28.23 14.58
C GLN A 98 -25.91 28.66 13.98
N ALA A 99 -26.38 27.98 12.93
CA ALA A 99 -27.69 28.24 12.33
C ALA A 99 -28.81 27.99 13.34
N LEU A 100 -28.75 26.91 14.13
CA LEU A 100 -29.72 26.63 15.19
C LEU A 100 -29.73 27.73 16.26
N LYS A 101 -28.56 28.22 16.65
CA LYS A 101 -28.45 29.34 17.62
C LYS A 101 -29.09 30.62 17.07
N VAL A 102 -28.84 30.95 15.81
CA VAL A 102 -29.47 32.13 15.17
C VAL A 102 -30.99 31.98 15.08
N ALA A 103 -31.48 30.79 14.64
CA ALA A 103 -32.90 30.50 14.58
C ALA A 103 -33.58 30.58 15.96
N GLN A 104 -32.91 30.16 17.04
CA GLN A 104 -33.38 30.30 18.41
C GLN A 104 -33.47 31.78 18.84
N GLN A 105 -32.45 32.59 18.54
CA GLN A 105 -32.38 34.01 18.88
C GLN A 105 -33.47 34.82 18.16
N HIS A 106 -33.78 34.50 16.92
CA HIS A 106 -34.79 35.16 16.10
C HIS A 106 -36.16 34.50 16.12
N ASN A 107 -36.31 33.46 16.91
CA ASN A 107 -37.57 32.73 17.13
C ASN A 107 -38.17 32.12 15.84
N ILE A 108 -37.30 31.67 14.93
CA ILE A 108 -37.68 31.06 13.66
C ILE A 108 -38.08 29.59 13.92
N SER A 109 -39.38 29.33 13.98
CA SER A 109 -39.94 28.01 14.29
C SER A 109 -40.41 27.22 13.09
N ARG A 110 -40.44 27.85 11.90
CA ARG A 110 -40.81 27.25 10.61
C ARG A 110 -39.78 27.60 9.55
N SER A 111 -39.73 26.81 8.49
CA SER A 111 -38.92 27.18 7.32
C SER A 111 -39.45 28.48 6.72
N GLU A 112 -38.56 29.44 6.53
CA GLU A 112 -38.83 30.74 5.87
C GLU A 112 -38.26 30.77 4.45
N THR A 113 -37.90 29.62 3.89
CA THR A 113 -37.35 29.48 2.54
C THR A 113 -37.92 28.26 1.84
N ASP A 114 -38.11 28.37 0.54
CA ASP A 114 -38.47 27.27 -0.35
C ASP A 114 -37.25 26.62 -1.01
N ILE A 115 -36.03 27.11 -0.72
CA ILE A 115 -34.78 26.58 -1.24
C ILE A 115 -34.47 25.28 -0.53
N PRO A 116 -34.13 24.20 -1.26
CA PRO A 116 -33.73 22.95 -0.66
C PRO A 116 -32.53 23.13 0.29
N PRO A 117 -32.49 22.42 1.44
CA PRO A 117 -31.42 22.58 2.44
C PRO A 117 -30.00 22.44 1.90
N ASP A 118 -29.81 21.58 0.88
CA ASP A 118 -28.50 21.32 0.29
C ASP A 118 -28.03 22.43 -0.67
N GLN A 119 -28.92 23.34 -1.05
CA GLN A 119 -28.62 24.48 -1.90
C GLN A 119 -28.50 25.80 -1.14
N LEU A 120 -28.83 25.79 0.16
CA LEU A 120 -28.71 26.98 1.01
C LEU A 120 -27.22 27.18 1.39
N PRO A 121 -26.70 28.42 1.28
CA PRO A 121 -25.41 28.76 1.84
C PRO A 121 -25.45 28.65 3.38
N ASP A 122 -24.30 28.34 3.99
CA ASP A 122 -24.20 28.18 5.44
C ASP A 122 -24.71 29.40 6.23
N SER A 123 -24.51 30.59 5.68
CA SER A 123 -24.96 31.85 6.28
C SER A 123 -26.49 31.99 6.34
N GLU A 124 -27.24 31.22 5.57
CA GLU A 124 -28.70 31.26 5.46
C GLU A 124 -29.41 30.01 6.01
N LEU A 125 -28.64 29.03 6.55
CA LEU A 125 -29.20 27.79 7.11
C LEU A 125 -30.22 28.04 8.22
N PHE A 126 -30.11 29.16 8.97
CA PHE A 126 -31.08 29.53 10.01
C PHE A 126 -32.53 29.68 9.49
N LEU A 127 -32.70 29.93 8.20
CA LEU A 127 -34.03 30.05 7.56
C LEU A 127 -34.81 28.72 7.54
N LEU A 128 -34.15 27.59 7.75
CA LEU A 128 -34.78 26.28 7.85
C LEU A 128 -35.63 26.11 9.11
N GLY A 129 -35.41 26.95 10.13
CA GLY A 129 -36.15 26.90 11.40
C GLY A 129 -35.57 25.87 12.38
N ARG A 130 -35.92 26.05 13.66
CA ARG A 130 -35.40 25.24 14.78
C ARG A 130 -35.64 23.73 14.63
N PRO A 131 -36.88 23.25 14.30
CA PRO A 131 -37.11 21.81 14.24
C PRO A 131 -36.29 21.11 13.17
N MET A 132 -36.16 21.71 11.99
CA MET A 132 -35.37 21.15 10.88
C MET A 132 -33.87 21.12 11.21
N LEU A 133 -33.37 22.21 11.79
CA LEU A 133 -31.96 22.30 12.20
C LEU A 133 -31.63 21.33 13.33
N GLN A 134 -32.54 21.15 14.30
CA GLN A 134 -32.37 20.18 15.37
C GLN A 134 -32.31 18.74 14.81
N ALA A 135 -33.25 18.39 13.92
CA ALA A 135 -33.27 17.09 13.26
C ALA A 135 -32.00 16.85 12.42
N ARG A 136 -31.51 17.88 11.74
CA ARG A 136 -30.29 17.83 10.95
C ARG A 136 -29.05 17.60 11.82
N LEU A 137 -28.96 18.28 12.96
CA LEU A 137 -27.89 18.12 13.94
C LEU A 137 -27.88 16.70 14.51
N GLU A 138 -29.01 16.19 14.94
CA GLU A 138 -29.16 14.83 15.45
C GLU A 138 -28.76 13.77 14.40
N ASN A 139 -29.17 13.98 13.13
CA ASN A 139 -28.80 13.09 12.04
C ASN A 139 -27.28 13.11 11.79
N LEU A 140 -26.64 14.27 11.76
CA LEU A 140 -25.19 14.39 11.61
C LEU A 140 -24.47 13.68 12.74
N GLN A 141 -24.91 13.83 13.99
CA GLN A 141 -24.33 13.15 15.14
C GLN A 141 -24.49 11.63 15.08
N ALA A 142 -25.65 11.16 14.61
CA ALA A 142 -25.92 9.72 14.50
C ALA A 142 -25.10 9.05 13.38
N VAL A 143 -24.94 9.72 12.25
CA VAL A 143 -24.22 9.18 11.08
C VAL A 143 -22.69 9.33 11.24
N GLY A 144 -22.22 10.42 11.83
CA GLY A 144 -20.81 10.74 11.97
C GLY A 144 -20.12 11.14 10.68
N PRO A 145 -18.78 11.14 10.65
CA PRO A 145 -18.02 11.46 9.45
C PRO A 145 -18.35 10.50 8.31
N GLN A 146 -18.55 11.04 7.11
CA GLN A 146 -18.78 10.25 5.90
C GLN A 146 -17.49 10.09 5.12
N TYR A 147 -17.30 8.89 4.59
CA TYR A 147 -16.16 8.53 3.78
C TYR A 147 -16.56 8.32 2.32
N ASP A 148 -15.66 8.61 1.42
CA ASP A 148 -15.84 8.43 -0.01
C ASP A 148 -15.38 7.05 -0.49
N LEU A 149 -15.58 6.78 -1.79
CA LEU A 149 -15.17 5.54 -2.42
C LEU A 149 -13.64 5.36 -2.39
N ASP A 150 -12.88 6.45 -2.49
CA ASP A 150 -11.41 6.39 -2.45
C ASP A 150 -10.91 5.92 -1.08
N TYR A 151 -11.59 6.32 -0.01
CA TYR A 151 -11.32 5.82 1.33
C TYR A 151 -11.59 4.30 1.45
N ASP A 152 -12.73 3.85 0.93
CA ASP A 152 -13.08 2.42 0.95
C ASP A 152 -12.07 1.59 0.17
N GLN A 153 -11.62 2.08 -0.98
CA GLN A 153 -10.55 1.44 -1.76
C GLN A 153 -9.22 1.42 -1.02
N SER A 154 -8.84 2.51 -0.38
CA SER A 154 -7.62 2.60 0.43
C SER A 154 -7.66 1.63 1.60
N ARG A 155 -8.80 1.50 2.28
CA ARG A 155 -9.01 0.52 3.36
C ARG A 155 -8.94 -0.92 2.87
N ALA A 156 -9.56 -1.22 1.74
CA ALA A 156 -9.51 -2.55 1.13
C ALA A 156 -8.07 -2.92 0.75
N MET A 157 -7.33 -1.98 0.15
CA MET A 157 -5.91 -2.17 -0.17
C MET A 157 -5.07 -2.40 1.09
N LEU A 158 -5.30 -1.62 2.15
CA LEU A 158 -4.60 -1.80 3.42
C LEU A 158 -4.88 -3.18 4.03
N THR A 159 -6.10 -3.67 3.96
CA THR A 159 -6.46 -5.01 4.41
C THR A 159 -5.67 -6.08 3.64
N THR A 160 -5.58 -5.94 2.32
CA THR A 160 -4.77 -6.83 1.46
C THR A 160 -3.28 -6.77 1.84
N LEU A 161 -2.74 -5.58 2.06
CA LEU A 161 -1.34 -5.39 2.44
C LEU A 161 -1.02 -5.98 3.83
N ASN A 162 -1.96 -5.94 4.77
CA ASN A 162 -1.79 -6.50 6.11
C ASN A 162 -1.69 -8.03 6.12
N VAL A 163 -2.20 -8.71 5.08
CA VAL A 163 -2.01 -10.16 4.92
C VAL A 163 -0.54 -10.50 4.66
N GLY A 164 0.19 -9.58 4.05
CA GLY A 164 1.59 -9.76 3.69
C GLY A 164 1.80 -10.49 2.35
N PRO A 165 3.05 -10.49 1.84
CA PRO A 165 3.39 -11.16 0.60
C PRO A 165 3.48 -12.68 0.81
N THR A 166 3.07 -13.45 -0.21
CA THR A 166 3.36 -14.88 -0.27
C THR A 166 4.80 -15.07 -0.74
N LEU A 167 5.66 -15.58 0.14
CA LEU A 167 7.07 -15.80 -0.15
C LEU A 167 7.33 -17.30 -0.31
N ASP A 168 8.02 -17.67 -1.38
CA ASP A 168 8.49 -19.04 -1.60
C ASP A 168 10.01 -19.11 -1.39
N PRO A 169 10.50 -19.70 -0.28
CA PRO A 169 11.91 -19.84 -0.01
C PRO A 169 12.61 -20.80 -0.98
N ARG A 170 11.84 -21.61 -1.73
CA ARG A 170 12.34 -22.60 -2.70
C ARG A 170 12.21 -22.12 -4.15
N PHE A 171 11.91 -20.85 -4.34
CA PHE A 171 11.81 -20.27 -5.67
C PHE A 171 13.12 -20.48 -6.45
N GLN A 172 13.03 -21.14 -7.60
CA GLN A 172 14.19 -21.39 -8.47
C GLN A 172 14.35 -20.23 -9.45
N THR A 173 15.53 -19.61 -9.43
CA THR A 173 15.91 -18.50 -10.32
C THR A 173 16.59 -18.97 -11.61
N TYR A 174 16.70 -20.28 -11.81
CA TYR A 174 17.41 -20.86 -12.94
C TYR A 174 16.67 -22.06 -13.57
N ARG A 175 17.04 -22.38 -14.80
CA ARG A 175 16.71 -23.62 -15.49
C ARG A 175 18.00 -24.26 -16.02
N TYR A 176 18.08 -25.58 -15.91
CA TYR A 176 19.18 -26.34 -16.55
C TYR A 176 18.93 -26.48 -18.05
#